data_2148de8cbe304dac3a88c40e7577aef8
#
_entry.id   2148de8cbe304dac3a88c40e7577aef8
#
_cell.length_a   1.000
_cell.length_b   1.000
_cell.length_c   1.000
_cell.angle_alpha   90.00
_cell.angle_beta   90.00
_cell.angle_gamma   90.00
#
_symmetry.space_group_name_H-M   'P 1'
#
loop_
_entity.id
_entity.type
_entity.pdbx_description
1 polymer ?
#
loop_
_entity_poly.entity_id
_entity_poly.type
_entity_poly.pdbx_seq_one_letter_code
_entity_poly.pdbx_strand_id
1 'polypeptide(L)'
;MKEITIIGNLGANVVERLASDGKELMTFNVAVNAGKDVTIWFNCIGSKREKLLQYLVKGQCVCVIGDLSVGVYNNRPDLTINIDKIELCGKAPDQSSQTSAESFDAANQQTL
;
A
#
# COMPACT_ATOMS: atom_id res chain seq x y z
N MET A 1 -3.54 -19.12 7.17
CA MET A 1 -2.89 -17.88 6.72
C MET A 1 -3.73 -17.25 5.64
N LYS A 2 -3.97 -15.97 5.76
CA LYS A 2 -4.78 -15.23 4.78
C LYS A 2 -3.92 -14.20 4.09
N GLU A 3 -3.13 -14.65 3.16
CA GLU A 3 -2.24 -13.77 2.42
C GLU A 3 -2.98 -13.06 1.31
N ILE A 4 -2.71 -11.77 1.17
CA ILE A 4 -3.31 -10.96 0.13
C ILE A 4 -2.24 -10.10 -0.51
N THR A 5 -2.42 -9.84 -1.79
CA THR A 5 -1.58 -8.91 -2.53
C THR A 5 -2.47 -7.81 -3.07
N ILE A 6 -2.11 -6.57 -2.77
CA ILE A 6 -2.85 -5.43 -3.30
C ILE A 6 -1.91 -4.45 -4.00
N ILE A 7 -2.45 -3.76 -4.97
CA ILE A 7 -1.74 -2.69 -5.66
C ILE A 7 -2.66 -1.48 -5.62
N GLY A 8 -2.14 -0.37 -5.15
CA GLY A 8 -2.93 0.84 -5.05
C GLY A 8 -2.07 2.02 -4.70
N ASN A 9 -2.72 3.09 -4.31
CA ASN A 9 -2.03 4.35 -4.05
C ASN A 9 -2.27 4.79 -2.61
N LEU A 10 -1.23 5.37 -2.00
CA LEU A 10 -1.36 5.89 -0.65
C LEU A 10 -2.33 7.06 -0.61
N GLY A 11 -3.21 7.07 0.39
CA GLY A 11 -4.14 8.16 0.59
C GLY A 11 -3.56 9.30 1.39
N ALA A 12 -2.45 9.05 2.10
CA ALA A 12 -1.77 10.05 2.90
C ALA A 12 -0.35 9.58 3.11
N ASN A 13 0.49 10.46 3.65
CA ASN A 13 1.87 10.10 3.95
C ASN A 13 1.91 9.02 5.03
N VAL A 14 2.96 8.21 4.99
CA VAL A 14 3.19 7.17 5.98
C VAL A 14 3.30 7.80 7.38
N VAL A 15 2.82 7.08 8.38
CA VAL A 15 2.93 7.49 9.78
C VAL A 15 3.80 6.50 10.51
N GLU A 16 4.80 6.99 11.23
CA GLU A 16 5.65 6.15 12.05
C GLU A 16 5.02 5.98 13.42
N ARG A 17 5.10 4.77 13.95
CA ARG A 17 4.52 4.45 15.24
C ARG A 17 5.50 3.66 16.07
N LEU A 18 5.31 3.71 17.38
CA LEU A 18 6.10 2.94 18.32
C LEU A 18 5.16 1.98 19.03
N ALA A 19 5.43 0.69 18.93
CA ALA A 19 4.63 -0.32 19.60
C ALA A 19 4.94 -0.34 21.09
N SER A 20 4.05 -0.95 21.87
CA SER A 20 4.23 -1.00 23.32
C SER A 20 5.48 -1.74 23.74
N ASP A 21 5.99 -2.64 22.90
CA ASP A 21 7.22 -3.38 23.19
C ASP A 21 8.47 -2.65 22.68
N GLY A 22 8.32 -1.42 22.20
CA GLY A 22 9.44 -0.62 21.73
C GLY A 22 9.79 -0.78 20.28
N LYS A 23 9.10 -1.64 19.56
CA LYS A 23 9.37 -1.83 18.13
C LYS A 23 8.86 -0.66 17.33
N GLU A 24 9.65 -0.28 16.33
CA GLU A 24 9.27 0.80 15.43
C GLU A 24 8.44 0.25 14.29
N LEU A 25 7.28 0.84 14.08
CA LEU A 25 6.33 0.41 13.07
C LEU A 25 6.02 1.56 12.14
N MET A 26 5.46 1.22 10.99
CA MET A 26 4.92 2.21 10.08
C MET A 26 3.51 1.80 9.68
N THR A 27 2.65 2.78 9.46
CA THR A 27 1.29 2.54 9.01
C THR A 27 0.94 3.51 7.88
N PHE A 28 0.11 3.02 6.97
CA PHE A 28 -0.42 3.87 5.91
C PHE A 28 -1.68 3.23 5.35
N ASN A 29 -2.44 4.02 4.61
CA ASN A 29 -3.66 3.56 3.97
C ASN A 29 -3.44 3.48 2.48
N VAL A 30 -3.96 2.41 1.87
CA VAL A 30 -3.87 2.21 0.44
C VAL A 30 -5.26 2.15 -0.16
N ALA A 31 -5.47 2.94 -1.19
CA ALA A 31 -6.72 2.93 -1.93
C ALA A 31 -6.57 2.02 -3.14
N VAL A 32 -7.39 1.00 -3.20
CA VAL A 32 -7.38 0.06 -4.30
C VAL A 32 -8.63 0.26 -5.13
N ASN A 33 -8.44 0.45 -6.42
CA ASN A 33 -9.55 0.61 -7.34
C ASN A 33 -10.17 -0.76 -7.60
N ALA A 34 -11.41 -0.94 -7.14
CA ALA A 34 -12.05 -2.25 -7.17
C ALA A 34 -13.16 -2.34 -8.21
N GLY A 35 -13.19 -1.39 -9.13
CA GLY A 35 -14.20 -1.36 -10.16
C GLY A 35 -14.62 0.06 -10.43
N LYS A 36 -15.64 0.21 -11.26
CA LYS A 36 -16.10 1.54 -11.62
C LYS A 36 -16.66 2.25 -10.38
N ASP A 37 -16.03 3.36 -10.03
CA ASP A 37 -16.44 4.19 -8.91
C ASP A 37 -16.44 3.47 -7.56
N VAL A 38 -15.64 2.40 -7.46
CA VAL A 38 -15.53 1.67 -6.19
C VAL A 38 -14.08 1.69 -5.75
N THR A 39 -13.84 2.15 -4.54
CA THR A 39 -12.52 2.17 -3.93
C THR A 39 -12.57 1.40 -2.63
N ILE A 40 -11.62 0.48 -2.47
CA ILE A 40 -11.47 -0.24 -1.21
C ILE A 40 -10.24 0.29 -0.51
N TRP A 41 -10.37 0.61 0.77
CA TRP A 41 -9.28 1.14 1.57
C TRP A 41 -8.75 0.05 2.47
N PHE A 42 -7.42 -0.10 2.46
CA PHE A 42 -6.74 -1.03 3.32
C PHE A 42 -5.82 -0.27 4.26
N ASN A 43 -5.85 -0.64 5.54
CA ASN A 43 -4.87 -0.16 6.51
C ASN A 43 -3.69 -1.11 6.46
N CYS A 44 -2.49 -0.58 6.31
CA CYS A 44 -1.28 -1.40 6.24
C CYS A 44 -0.39 -1.06 7.40
N ILE A 45 0.10 -2.09 8.09
CA ILE A 45 0.97 -1.89 9.24
C ILE A 45 2.09 -2.92 9.16
N GLY A 46 3.29 -2.49 9.50
CA GLY A 46 4.43 -3.39 9.51
C GLY A 46 5.65 -2.73 10.12
N SER A 47 6.74 -3.47 10.10
CA SER A 47 8.00 -2.95 10.61
C SER A 47 8.46 -1.76 9.80
N LYS A 48 8.99 -0.79 10.49
CA LYS A 48 9.49 0.42 9.84
C LYS A 48 10.61 0.07 8.87
N ARG A 49 10.48 0.57 7.65
CA ARG A 49 11.49 0.38 6.59
C ARG A 49 12.07 1.74 6.24
N GLU A 50 13.20 2.04 6.86
CA GLU A 50 13.81 3.37 6.74
C GLU A 50 13.98 3.82 5.30
N LYS A 51 14.41 2.91 4.44
CA LYS A 51 14.72 3.29 3.06
C LYS A 51 13.48 3.62 2.25
N LEU A 52 12.32 3.16 2.69
CA LEU A 52 11.10 3.41 1.96
C LEU A 52 10.32 4.62 2.45
N LEU A 53 10.58 5.07 3.69
CA LEU A 53 9.76 6.10 4.30
C LEU A 53 9.63 7.35 3.44
N GLN A 54 10.71 7.76 2.81
CA GLN A 54 10.70 8.99 2.01
C GLN A 54 9.85 8.87 0.76
N TYR A 55 9.58 7.64 0.33
CA TYR A 55 8.78 7.39 -0.87
C TYR A 55 7.31 7.08 -0.55
N LEU A 56 7.00 6.82 0.71
CA LEU A 56 5.64 6.46 1.09
C LEU A 56 4.84 7.71 1.39
N VAL A 57 4.53 8.43 0.34
CA VAL A 57 3.84 9.70 0.42
C VAL A 57 2.52 9.60 -0.34
N LYS A 58 1.62 10.51 -0.05
CA LYS A 58 0.32 10.55 -0.69
C LYS A 58 0.45 10.44 -2.21
N GLY A 59 -0.30 9.53 -2.80
CA GLY A 59 -0.32 9.33 -4.24
C GLY A 59 0.65 8.28 -4.75
N GLN A 60 1.59 7.84 -3.92
CA GLN A 60 2.57 6.84 -4.36
C GLN A 60 1.90 5.50 -4.58
N CYS A 61 2.20 4.87 -5.70
CA CYS A 61 1.72 3.53 -6.01
C CYS A 61 2.59 2.50 -5.30
N VAL A 62 1.95 1.54 -4.64
CA VAL A 62 2.65 0.49 -3.92
C VAL A 62 2.00 -0.85 -4.18
N CYS A 63 2.81 -1.90 -4.11
CA CYS A 63 2.34 -3.27 -4.09
C CYS A 63 2.63 -3.81 -2.69
N VAL A 64 1.59 -4.24 -1.98
CA VAL A 64 1.72 -4.72 -0.61
C VAL A 64 1.28 -6.17 -0.56
N ILE A 65 2.11 -6.99 0.04
CA ILE A 65 1.81 -8.41 0.25
C ILE A 65 1.86 -8.65 1.75
N GLY A 66 0.84 -9.27 2.28
CA GLY A 66 0.83 -9.55 3.70
C GLY A 66 -0.37 -10.35 4.13
N ASP A 67 -0.55 -10.40 5.44
CA ASP A 67 -1.62 -11.16 6.06
C ASP A 67 -2.82 -10.25 6.32
N LEU A 68 -3.97 -10.65 5.79
CA LEU A 68 -5.18 -9.84 5.91
C LEU A 68 -5.95 -10.17 7.17
N SER A 69 -6.29 -9.13 7.92
CA SER A 69 -7.19 -9.24 9.07
C SER A 69 -8.42 -8.41 8.76
N VAL A 70 -9.59 -9.00 8.99
CA VAL A 70 -10.85 -8.31 8.77
C VAL A 70 -11.55 -8.15 10.10
N GLY A 71 -11.84 -6.91 10.46
CA GLY A 71 -12.59 -6.60 11.65
C GLY A 71 -13.81 -5.77 11.32
N VAL A 72 -14.51 -5.35 12.35
CA VAL A 72 -15.66 -4.46 12.18
C VAL A 72 -15.49 -3.31 13.14
N TYR A 73 -15.63 -2.11 12.61
CA TYR A 73 -15.53 -0.90 13.40
C TYR A 73 -16.64 0.06 12.97
N ASN A 74 -17.48 0.46 13.91
CA ASN A 74 -18.64 1.32 13.61
C ASN A 74 -19.50 0.75 12.48
N ASN A 75 -19.76 -0.57 12.55
CA ASN A 75 -20.57 -1.28 11.55
C ASN A 75 -19.99 -1.26 10.16
N ARG A 76 -18.69 -1.03 10.03
CA ARG A 76 -17.99 -1.04 8.75
C ARG A 76 -16.85 -2.05 8.80
N PRO A 77 -16.62 -2.74 7.68
CA PRO A 77 -15.45 -3.63 7.63
C PRO A 77 -14.19 -2.81 7.77
N ASP A 78 -13.28 -3.34 8.58
CA ASP A 78 -11.96 -2.75 8.76
C ASP A 78 -10.96 -3.74 8.21
N LEU A 79 -10.29 -3.39 7.12
CA LEU A 79 -9.37 -4.27 6.43
C LEU A 79 -7.95 -3.85 6.76
N THR A 80 -7.23 -4.73 7.43
CA THR A 80 -5.86 -4.43 7.84
C THR A 80 -4.92 -5.48 7.29
N ILE A 81 -3.81 -5.04 6.73
CA ILE A 81 -2.79 -5.93 6.20
C ILE A 81 -1.54 -5.79 7.07
N ASN A 82 -1.10 -6.92 7.61
CA ASN A 82 0.20 -6.99 8.28
C ASN A 82 1.23 -7.24 7.19
N ILE A 83 2.09 -6.28 6.95
CA ILE A 83 2.96 -6.26 5.78
C ILE A 83 4.06 -7.29 5.88
N ASP A 84 4.17 -8.16 4.88
CA ASP A 84 5.33 -9.03 4.70
C ASP A 84 6.31 -8.41 3.74
N LYS A 85 5.78 -7.95 2.60
CA LYS A 85 6.60 -7.32 1.57
C LYS A 85 5.89 -6.09 1.05
N ILE A 86 6.68 -5.09 0.70
CA ILE A 86 6.17 -3.89 0.08
C ILE A 86 7.13 -3.48 -1.02
N GLU A 87 6.59 -3.12 -2.16
CA GLU A 87 7.38 -2.64 -3.28
C GLU A 87 6.74 -1.40 -3.84
N LEU A 88 7.57 -0.48 -4.26
CA LEU A 88 7.08 0.68 -4.96
C LEU A 88 6.78 0.30 -6.39
N CYS A 89 5.67 0.78 -6.92
CA CYS A 89 5.32 0.52 -8.30
C CYS A 89 4.93 1.83 -8.96
N GLY A 90 4.96 1.81 -10.28
CA GLY A 90 4.67 3.01 -11.01
C GLY A 90 5.74 4.07 -10.80
N LYS A 91 5.44 5.27 -11.20
CA LYS A 91 6.36 6.38 -11.04
C LYS A 91 6.09 7.10 -9.74
N ALA A 92 7.16 7.60 -9.14
CA ALA A 92 6.98 8.49 -8.01
C ALA A 92 6.20 9.72 -8.47
N PRO A 93 5.39 10.31 -7.58
CA PRO A 93 4.53 11.41 -7.99
C PRO A 93 5.24 12.59 -8.64
N ASP A 94 6.49 12.81 -8.29
CA ASP A 94 7.25 13.94 -8.81
C ASP A 94 8.14 13.57 -9.98
N GLN A 95 8.06 12.34 -10.49
CA GLN A 95 8.89 11.92 -11.61
C GLN A 95 8.12 11.97 -12.88
N SER A 96 8.81 12.43 -13.86
CA SER A 96 8.27 12.32 -15.20
C SER A 96 8.82 11.07 -15.82
N SER A 97 8.52 10.30 -16.31
CA SER A 97 9.05 9.30 -16.89
C SER A 97 9.15 8.03 -17.07
N GLN A 98 9.39 7.95 -16.92
CA GLN A 98 9.44 7.04 -17.25
C GLN A 98 9.13 6.07 -17.55
N THR A 99 9.00 5.73 -17.61
CA THR A 99 8.65 4.87 -17.88
C THR A 99 8.44 3.87 -18.04
N SER A 100 8.39 3.70 -18.06
CA SER A 100 8.07 2.80 -18.20
C SER A 100 7.62 2.03 -18.32
N ALA A 101 7.51 2.02 -18.35
CA ALA A 101 7.10 1.24 -18.48
C ALA A 101 6.71 0.67 -18.69
N GLU A 102 6.81 0.83 -18.71
CA GLU A 102 6.49 0.23 -18.95
C GLU A 102 6.23 -0.56 -18.94
N SER A 103 6.40 -0.56 -18.93
CA SER A 103 6.14 -1.35 -18.95
C SER A 103 5.53 -2.01 -18.71
N PHE A 104 5.32 -2.01 -18.43
CA PHE A 104 4.75 -2.68 -18.41
C PHE A 104 4.00 -2.79 -18.64
N ASP A 105 4.01 -2.78 -18.74
CA ASP A 105 3.44 -2.94 -19.08
C ASP A 105 2.86 -3.16 -19.29
N ALA A 106 2.99 -3.16 -19.49
CA ALA A 106 2.58 -3.49 -19.75
C ALA A 106 2.12 -3.83 -19.60
N ALA A 107 2.33 -3.76 -19.51
CA ALA A 107 1.94 -4.18 -19.55
C ALA A 107 1.37 -4.46 -19.25
N ASN A 108 1.35 -4.27 -18.97
CA ASN A 108 0.92 -4.53 -18.95
C ASN A 108 0.32 -4.69 -18.71
N GLN A 109 0.21 -4.52 -18.63
CA GLN A 109 -0.26 -4.59 -18.56
C GLN A 109 -0.91 -4.88 -18.35
N GLN A 110 -0.97 -4.85 -18.15
CA GLN A 110 -1.51 -5.10 -17.97
C GLN A 110 -2.21 -5.41 -17.65
N THR A 111 -2.28 -5.40 -17.38
CA THR A 111 -2.87 -5.68 -17.15
C THR A 111 -3.59 -5.87 -17.10
N LEU A 112 -3.72 -5.84 -16.88
CA LEU A 112 -4.28 -6.08 -16.96
C LEU A 112 -4.73 -6.15 -17.15
#